data_6431597ac07b0429262828195184a621
#
_entry.id   6431597ac07b0429262828195184a621
#
_cell.length_a   1.000
_cell.length_b   1.000
_cell.length_c   1.000
_cell.angle_alpha   90.00
_cell.angle_beta   90.00
_cell.angle_gamma   90.00
#
_symmetry.space_group_name_H-M   'P 1'
#
loop_
_entity.id
_entity.type
_entity.pdbx_description
1 polymer ?
#
loop_
_entity_poly.entity_id
_entity_poly.type
_entity_poly.pdbx_seq_one_letter_code
_entity_poly.pdbx_strand_id
1 'polypeptide(L)'
;LSEKIKTSFDSSDASVQDLMNQLTRANNTISQLNTRYKVASGITYQLNNPSLSANFYNGGYTTTQDHWINVSNLGFVPHIFIAECDFTKDGYLTKSLVFASYNVFSKDYVISSYFRRQTNSTFYSHGNIYNLNEKDVYVNGRGVQLPAFNNYDFAYKWQAIKFV
;
A
#
# COMPACT_ATOMS: atom_id res chain seq x y z
N LEU A 1 34.64 -34.33 -39.45
CA LEU A 1 34.01 -34.64 -38.16
C LEU A 1 34.45 -33.67 -37.05
N SER A 2 35.74 -33.41 -36.93
CA SER A 2 36.25 -32.48 -35.91
C SER A 2 35.79 -31.05 -36.14
N GLU A 3 35.65 -30.60 -37.38
CA GLU A 3 35.14 -29.26 -37.70
C GLU A 3 33.64 -29.09 -37.31
N LYS A 4 32.83 -30.14 -37.52
CA LYS A 4 31.45 -30.13 -37.10
C LYS A 4 31.28 -30.07 -35.59
N ILE A 5 32.11 -30.77 -34.87
CA ILE A 5 32.13 -30.73 -33.40
C ILE A 5 32.55 -29.35 -32.91
N LYS A 6 33.59 -28.78 -33.46
CA LYS A 6 34.05 -27.43 -33.13
C LYS A 6 32.98 -26.40 -33.39
N THR A 7 32.35 -26.44 -34.57
CA THR A 7 31.25 -25.52 -34.91
C THR A 7 30.07 -25.64 -33.93
N SER A 8 29.77 -26.89 -33.52
CA SER A 8 28.73 -27.15 -32.55
C SER A 8 29.03 -26.55 -31.16
N PHE A 9 30.26 -26.69 -30.68
CA PHE A 9 30.72 -26.08 -29.43
C PHE A 9 30.76 -24.56 -29.51
N ASP A 10 31.26 -23.99 -30.57
CA ASP A 10 31.28 -22.53 -30.78
C ASP A 10 29.88 -21.95 -30.82
N SER A 11 28.92 -22.64 -31.44
CA SER A 11 27.50 -22.24 -31.45
C SER A 11 26.86 -22.32 -30.05
N SER A 12 27.17 -23.38 -29.29
CA SER A 12 26.70 -23.54 -27.90
C SER A 12 27.28 -22.46 -26.99
N ASP A 13 28.55 -22.16 -27.10
CA ASP A 13 29.18 -21.08 -26.33
C ASP A 13 28.61 -19.72 -26.68
N ALA A 14 28.32 -19.43 -27.95
CA ALA A 14 27.67 -18.21 -28.37
C ALA A 14 26.26 -18.10 -27.78
N SER A 15 25.50 -19.20 -27.74
CA SER A 15 24.16 -19.23 -27.14
C SER A 15 24.20 -19.03 -25.61
N VAL A 16 25.17 -19.66 -24.93
CA VAL A 16 25.37 -19.45 -23.50
C VAL A 16 25.77 -18.02 -23.21
N GLN A 17 26.65 -17.42 -24.01
CA GLN A 17 27.05 -16.02 -23.86
C GLN A 17 25.86 -15.06 -24.06
N ASP A 18 24.99 -15.33 -25.02
CA ASP A 18 23.80 -14.54 -25.24
C ASP A 18 22.84 -14.61 -24.04
N LEU A 19 22.63 -15.80 -23.50
CA LEU A 19 21.80 -15.98 -22.26
C LEU A 19 22.41 -15.23 -21.08
N MET A 20 23.72 -15.28 -20.90
CA MET A 20 24.41 -14.52 -19.84
C MET A 20 24.23 -13.02 -20.02
N ASN A 21 24.30 -12.53 -21.25
CA ASN A 21 24.08 -11.12 -21.56
C ASN A 21 22.63 -10.71 -21.26
N GLN A 22 21.66 -11.54 -21.60
CA GLN A 22 20.24 -11.31 -21.27
C GLN A 22 20.02 -11.30 -19.76
N LEU A 23 20.61 -12.23 -19.03
CA LEU A 23 20.53 -12.29 -17.57
C LEU A 23 21.15 -11.04 -16.93
N THR A 24 22.30 -10.60 -17.39
CA THR A 24 22.95 -9.38 -16.92
C THR A 24 22.06 -8.15 -17.13
N ARG A 25 21.45 -8.01 -18.31
CA ARG A 25 20.50 -6.92 -18.58
C ARG A 25 19.28 -7.00 -17.67
N ALA A 26 18.71 -8.19 -17.48
CA ALA A 26 17.58 -8.40 -16.60
C ALA A 26 17.92 -8.00 -15.15
N ASN A 27 19.07 -8.45 -14.63
CA ASN A 27 19.54 -8.10 -13.30
C ASN A 27 19.79 -6.61 -13.13
N ASN A 28 20.34 -5.95 -14.14
CA ASN A 28 20.54 -4.49 -14.13
C ASN A 28 19.20 -3.76 -14.11
N THR A 29 18.21 -4.22 -14.88
CA THR A 29 16.88 -3.66 -14.89
C THR A 29 16.19 -3.84 -13.53
N ILE A 30 16.27 -5.01 -12.92
CA ILE A 30 15.76 -5.29 -11.58
C ILE A 30 16.42 -4.36 -10.56
N SER A 31 17.74 -4.21 -10.63
CA SER A 31 18.48 -3.31 -9.73
C SER A 31 18.01 -1.87 -9.88
N GLN A 32 17.84 -1.39 -11.11
CA GLN A 32 17.34 -0.05 -11.38
C GLN A 32 15.91 0.16 -10.86
N LEU A 33 15.04 -0.82 -11.02
CA LEU A 33 13.68 -0.77 -10.47
C LEU A 33 13.69 -0.73 -8.94
N ASN A 34 14.54 -1.55 -8.31
CA ASN A 34 14.69 -1.57 -6.86
C ASN A 34 15.24 -0.25 -6.29
N THR A 35 15.98 0.52 -7.09
CA THR A 35 16.45 1.85 -6.69
C THR A 35 15.38 2.93 -6.86
N ARG A 36 14.40 2.72 -7.74
CA ARG A 36 13.32 3.69 -8.00
C ARG A 36 12.13 3.56 -7.07
N TYR A 37 11.86 2.33 -6.63
CA TYR A 37 10.66 2.04 -5.83
C TYR A 37 11.00 1.10 -4.69
N LYS A 38 10.44 1.38 -3.54
CA LYS A 38 10.29 0.40 -2.46
C LYS A 38 8.82 0.11 -2.32
N VAL A 39 8.45 -1.17 -2.33
CA VAL A 39 7.08 -1.63 -2.24
C VAL A 39 6.98 -2.67 -1.14
N ALA A 40 5.95 -2.56 -0.34
CA ALA A 40 5.53 -3.59 0.60
C ALA A 40 4.02 -3.78 0.50
N SER A 41 3.57 -4.97 0.79
CA SER A 41 2.15 -5.30 0.82
C SER A 41 1.87 -6.34 1.89
N GLY A 42 0.63 -6.41 2.32
CA GLY A 42 0.23 -7.37 3.31
C GLY A 42 -1.25 -7.27 3.64
N ILE A 43 -1.60 -7.94 4.72
CA ILE A 43 -2.93 -7.94 5.28
C ILE A 43 -2.82 -7.50 6.74
N THR A 44 -3.68 -6.60 7.17
CA THR A 44 -3.82 -6.20 8.56
C THR A 44 -5.28 -6.24 8.98
N TYR A 45 -5.52 -6.54 10.22
CA TYR A 45 -6.87 -6.49 10.78
C TYR A 45 -7.12 -5.12 11.40
N GLN A 46 -8.35 -4.72 11.37
CA GLN A 46 -8.78 -3.51 12.04
C GLN A 46 -8.49 -3.59 13.54
N LEU A 47 -7.91 -2.54 14.07
CA LEU A 47 -7.66 -2.37 15.50
C LEU A 47 -8.79 -1.56 16.10
N ASN A 48 -9.42 -2.09 17.13
CA ASN A 48 -10.41 -1.35 17.91
C ASN A 48 -9.72 -0.75 19.13
N ASN A 49 -9.57 0.56 19.15
CA ASN A 49 -8.95 1.28 20.27
C ASN A 49 -9.60 2.67 20.45
N PRO A 50 -10.58 2.78 21.33
CA PRO A 50 -11.33 4.02 21.54
C PRO A 50 -10.53 5.15 22.20
N SER A 51 -9.31 4.85 22.70
CA SER A 51 -8.44 5.87 23.28
C SER A 51 -7.65 6.68 22.26
N LEU A 52 -7.59 6.21 21.03
CA LEU A 52 -6.89 6.91 19.95
C LEU A 52 -7.74 8.04 19.38
N SER A 53 -7.09 9.07 18.90
CA SER A 53 -7.76 10.25 18.34
C SER A 53 -7.10 10.75 17.07
N ALA A 54 -7.90 11.39 16.23
CA ALA A 54 -7.43 11.99 14.99
C ALA A 54 -7.81 13.47 14.93
N ASN A 55 -6.94 14.30 14.40
CA ASN A 55 -7.24 15.69 14.08
C ASN A 55 -7.72 15.78 12.64
N PHE A 56 -8.83 16.48 12.43
CA PHE A 56 -9.30 16.78 11.10
C PHE A 56 -8.41 17.82 10.42
N TYR A 57 -8.32 17.73 9.10
CA TYR A 57 -7.72 18.77 8.29
C TYR A 57 -8.40 20.12 8.55
N ASN A 58 -7.60 21.19 8.56
CA ASN A 58 -8.00 22.54 8.98
C ASN A 58 -8.10 22.75 10.49
N GLY A 59 -7.62 21.82 11.30
CA GLY A 59 -7.24 22.07 12.68
C GLY A 59 -8.36 22.49 13.65
N GLY A 60 -9.63 22.37 13.24
CA GLY A 60 -10.71 22.91 14.05
C GLY A 60 -11.04 22.06 15.28
N TYR A 61 -10.85 20.77 15.20
CA TYR A 61 -11.19 19.87 16.31
C TYR A 61 -10.52 18.51 16.19
N THR A 62 -10.46 17.82 17.32
CA THR A 62 -10.00 16.44 17.43
C THR A 62 -11.21 15.56 17.70
N THR A 63 -11.25 14.40 17.09
CA THR A 63 -12.25 13.37 17.39
C THR A 63 -11.59 12.06 17.78
N THR A 64 -12.26 11.30 18.61
CA THR A 64 -11.90 9.92 18.86
C THR A 64 -12.41 9.05 17.72
N GLN A 65 -11.61 8.03 17.39
CA GLN A 65 -11.94 7.03 16.40
C GLN A 65 -11.79 5.67 17.05
N ASP A 66 -12.80 4.84 16.95
CA ASP A 66 -12.76 3.51 17.57
C ASP A 66 -12.03 2.50 16.71
N HIS A 67 -11.96 2.73 15.41
CA HIS A 67 -11.47 1.77 14.44
C HIS A 67 -10.25 2.31 13.69
N TRP A 68 -9.18 1.53 13.71
CA TRP A 68 -7.88 1.92 13.18
C TRP A 68 -7.26 0.82 12.34
N ILE A 69 -6.36 1.20 11.45
CA ILE A 69 -5.44 0.31 10.76
C ILE A 69 -4.05 0.65 11.28
N ASN A 70 -3.29 -0.37 11.64
CA ASN A 70 -1.90 -0.22 12.01
C ASN A 70 -1.04 -1.21 11.23
N VAL A 71 0.01 -0.69 10.61
CA VAL A 71 1.04 -1.48 9.94
C VAL A 71 2.39 -1.00 10.44
N SER A 72 3.09 -1.84 11.16
CA SER A 72 4.41 -1.54 11.71
C SER A 72 5.51 -2.24 10.90
N ASN A 73 6.75 -1.81 11.12
CA ASN A 73 7.93 -2.46 10.58
C ASN A 73 8.01 -2.54 9.04
N LEU A 74 7.56 -1.49 8.36
CA LEU A 74 7.68 -1.40 6.91
C LEU A 74 9.14 -1.35 6.41
N GLY A 75 10.06 -0.87 7.25
CA GLY A 75 11.45 -0.65 6.86
C GLY A 75 11.67 0.61 6.01
N PHE A 76 10.64 1.34 5.71
CA PHE A 76 10.69 2.64 5.01
C PHE A 76 9.44 3.46 5.33
N VAL A 77 9.53 4.75 5.14
CA VAL A 77 8.37 5.66 5.21
C VAL A 77 7.76 5.75 3.82
N PRO A 78 6.53 5.25 3.61
CA PRO A 78 5.94 5.26 2.28
C PRO A 78 5.53 6.66 1.85
N HIS A 79 5.60 6.94 0.56
CA HIS A 79 4.97 8.12 -0.05
C HIS A 79 3.47 7.91 -0.25
N ILE A 80 3.07 6.69 -0.57
CA ILE A 80 1.67 6.30 -0.74
C ILE A 80 1.39 5.04 0.05
N PHE A 81 0.32 5.05 0.79
CA PHE A 81 -0.24 3.88 1.47
C PHE A 81 -1.71 3.74 1.09
N ILE A 82 -2.10 2.55 0.68
CA ILE A 82 -3.48 2.22 0.35
C ILE A 82 -3.86 0.95 1.09
N ALA A 83 -5.00 0.97 1.76
CA ALA A 83 -5.59 -0.22 2.36
C ALA A 83 -7.06 -0.30 1.95
N GLU A 84 -7.51 -1.47 1.58
CA GLU A 84 -8.90 -1.70 1.20
C GLU A 84 -9.48 -2.95 1.84
N CYS A 85 -10.76 -2.88 2.11
CA CYS A 85 -11.55 -3.99 2.63
C CYS A 85 -12.87 -4.05 1.88
N ASP A 86 -13.21 -5.21 1.39
CA ASP A 86 -14.50 -5.50 0.79
C ASP A 86 -15.24 -6.52 1.66
N PHE A 87 -16.48 -6.26 1.99
CA PHE A 87 -17.31 -7.23 2.70
C PHE A 87 -18.79 -7.03 2.41
N THR A 88 -19.56 -8.09 2.59
CA THR A 88 -21.02 -8.05 2.50
C THR A 88 -21.60 -8.47 3.85
N LYS A 89 -22.49 -7.65 4.39
CA LYS A 89 -23.23 -7.95 5.60
C LYS A 89 -24.66 -7.43 5.47
N ASP A 90 -25.62 -8.24 5.86
CA ASP A 90 -27.05 -7.90 5.83
C ASP A 90 -27.54 -7.39 4.45
N GLY A 91 -27.00 -7.96 3.39
CA GLY A 91 -27.31 -7.55 2.02
C GLY A 91 -26.64 -6.26 1.56
N TYR A 92 -25.71 -5.71 2.35
CA TYR A 92 -24.94 -4.52 2.00
C TYR A 92 -23.51 -4.89 1.62
N LEU A 93 -23.09 -4.44 0.47
CA LEU A 93 -21.68 -4.43 0.10
C LEU A 93 -21.03 -3.16 0.65
N THR A 94 -20.01 -3.30 1.44
CA THR A 94 -19.21 -2.18 1.93
C THR A 94 -17.80 -2.30 1.42
N LYS A 95 -17.31 -1.23 0.83
CA LYS A 95 -15.91 -1.08 0.43
C LYS A 95 -15.30 0.07 1.22
N SER A 96 -14.27 -0.22 1.98
CA SER A 96 -13.49 0.80 2.69
C SER A 96 -12.15 0.97 2.01
N LEU A 97 -11.80 2.21 1.72
CA LEU A 97 -10.52 2.60 1.17
C LEU A 97 -9.88 3.63 2.11
N VAL A 98 -8.68 3.34 2.55
CA VAL A 98 -7.85 4.27 3.30
C VAL A 98 -6.63 4.61 2.45
N PHE A 99 -6.42 5.88 2.20
CA PHE A 99 -5.33 6.36 1.38
C PHE A 99 -4.54 7.41 2.14
N ALA A 100 -3.22 7.25 2.17
CA ALA A 100 -2.31 8.24 2.72
C ALA A 100 -1.28 8.64 1.68
N SER A 101 -1.03 9.92 1.57
CA SER A 101 -0.02 10.49 0.70
C SER A 101 0.95 11.32 1.53
N TYR A 102 2.24 11.05 1.38
CA TYR A 102 3.29 11.73 2.13
C TYR A 102 4.40 12.20 1.19
N ASN A 103 4.73 13.47 1.24
CA ASN A 103 5.78 14.10 0.42
C ASN A 103 5.63 13.97 -1.11
N VAL A 104 4.52 13.47 -1.62
CA VAL A 104 4.29 13.34 -3.06
C VAL A 104 3.51 14.53 -3.60
N PHE A 105 2.43 14.87 -2.91
CA PHE A 105 1.61 16.03 -3.27
C PHE A 105 1.82 17.15 -2.26
N SER A 106 0.83 17.55 -1.59
CA SER A 106 0.97 18.55 -0.52
C SER A 106 0.78 17.90 0.83
N LYS A 107 1.53 16.94 1.17
CA LYS A 107 1.79 16.40 2.50
C LYS A 107 0.74 16.66 3.61
N ASP A 108 0.89 15.95 4.68
CA ASP A 108 0.34 16.20 6.01
C ASP A 108 -1.14 15.87 6.18
N TYR A 109 -1.76 15.13 5.24
CA TYR A 109 -3.12 14.64 5.45
C TYR A 109 -3.33 13.23 4.91
N VAL A 110 -4.31 12.57 5.46
CA VAL A 110 -4.84 11.31 4.97
C VAL A 110 -6.30 11.47 4.57
N ILE A 111 -6.64 10.90 3.44
CA ILE A 111 -8.01 10.78 3.00
C ILE A 111 -8.47 9.37 3.29
N SER A 112 -9.57 9.24 4.00
CA SER A 112 -10.20 7.97 4.27
C SER A 112 -11.63 8.00 3.78
N SER A 113 -12.01 7.02 2.98
CA SER A 113 -13.36 6.96 2.43
C SER A 113 -13.90 5.54 2.42
N TYR A 114 -15.21 5.41 2.53
CA TYR A 114 -15.88 4.14 2.29
C TYR A 114 -17.08 4.32 1.40
N PHE A 115 -17.38 3.26 0.65
CA PHE A 115 -18.60 3.17 -0.14
C PHE A 115 -19.44 2.05 0.42
N ARG A 116 -20.71 2.28 0.50
CA ARG A 116 -21.68 1.26 0.90
C ARG A 116 -22.76 1.17 -0.16
N ARG A 117 -23.01 -0.02 -0.64
CA ARG A 117 -24.07 -0.31 -1.58
C ARG A 117 -25.03 -1.32 -0.96
N GLN A 118 -26.28 -0.98 -0.93
CA GLN A 118 -27.33 -1.94 -0.63
C GLN A 118 -27.70 -2.72 -1.90
N THR A 119 -28.12 -3.99 -1.75
CA THR A 119 -28.51 -4.83 -2.88
C THR A 119 -29.59 -4.22 -3.79
N ASN A 120 -30.34 -3.24 -3.30
CA ASN A 120 -31.37 -2.52 -4.04
C ASN A 120 -30.91 -1.13 -4.54
N SER A 121 -29.65 -0.96 -4.88
CA SER A 121 -29.09 0.21 -5.54
C SER A 121 -28.93 1.51 -4.73
N THR A 122 -29.06 1.49 -3.41
CA THR A 122 -28.71 2.67 -2.60
C THR A 122 -27.20 2.72 -2.35
N PHE A 123 -26.59 3.84 -2.69
CA PHE A 123 -25.18 4.10 -2.48
C PHE A 123 -24.98 5.17 -1.42
N TYR A 124 -24.02 4.94 -0.55
CA TYR A 124 -23.45 5.99 0.28
C TYR A 124 -21.97 6.13 -0.04
N SER A 125 -21.50 7.33 -0.02
CA SER A 125 -20.09 7.60 0.07
C SER A 125 -19.83 8.49 1.27
N HIS A 126 -18.77 8.22 1.99
CA HIS A 126 -18.36 9.01 3.13
C HIS A 126 -16.85 9.12 3.13
N GLY A 127 -16.34 10.30 3.39
CA GLY A 127 -14.92 10.53 3.47
C GLY A 127 -14.57 11.60 4.47
N ASN A 128 -13.42 11.45 5.08
CA ASN A 128 -12.85 12.43 5.98
C ASN A 128 -11.39 12.69 5.61
N ILE A 129 -10.91 13.86 5.96
CA ILE A 129 -9.50 14.26 5.81
C ILE A 129 -8.95 14.53 7.19
N TYR A 130 -7.84 13.87 7.48
CA TYR A 130 -7.16 13.99 8.77
C TYR A 130 -5.76 14.54 8.59
N ASN A 131 -5.24 15.23 9.60
CA ASN A 131 -3.84 15.62 9.62
C ASN A 131 -2.96 14.42 9.92
N LEU A 132 -1.93 14.21 9.08
CA LEU A 132 -0.90 13.21 9.33
C LEU A 132 0.10 13.70 10.39
N ASN A 133 0.69 12.73 11.09
CA ASN A 133 1.72 12.95 12.11
C ASN A 133 1.26 13.82 13.29
N GLU A 134 -0.04 14.00 13.41
CA GLU A 134 -0.67 14.63 14.55
C GLU A 134 -1.50 13.62 15.32
N LYS A 135 -1.46 13.72 16.65
CA LYS A 135 -2.12 12.76 17.54
C LYS A 135 -1.70 11.32 17.19
N ASP A 136 -2.69 10.48 16.91
CA ASP A 136 -2.48 9.06 16.66
C ASP A 136 -2.46 8.71 15.17
N VAL A 137 -2.64 9.68 14.28
CA VAL A 137 -2.54 9.50 12.82
C VAL A 137 -1.11 9.74 12.40
N TYR A 138 -0.45 8.71 11.88
CA TYR A 138 0.93 8.86 11.42
C TYR A 138 1.27 7.98 10.21
N VAL A 139 2.20 8.49 9.42
CA VAL A 139 2.96 7.78 8.41
C VAL A 139 4.42 8.20 8.59
N ASN A 140 5.22 7.40 9.25
CA ASN A 140 6.59 7.75 9.64
C ASN A 140 7.45 6.50 9.84
N GLY A 141 8.61 6.64 10.48
CA GLY A 141 9.53 5.53 10.74
C GLY A 141 8.97 4.42 11.65
N ARG A 142 7.91 4.67 12.39
CA ARG A 142 7.20 3.65 13.18
C ARG A 142 6.27 2.79 12.33
N GLY A 143 5.88 3.29 11.17
CA GLY A 143 4.92 2.65 10.27
C GLY A 143 3.75 3.56 9.93
N VAL A 144 2.60 2.95 9.74
CA VAL A 144 1.36 3.63 9.35
C VAL A 144 0.28 3.34 10.37
N GLN A 145 -0.37 4.38 10.88
CA GLN A 145 -1.57 4.25 11.72
C GLN A 145 -2.61 5.25 11.25
N LEU A 146 -3.74 4.73 10.81
CA LEU A 146 -4.79 5.51 10.15
C LEU A 146 -6.16 5.11 10.67
N PRO A 147 -7.10 6.07 10.77
CA PRO A 147 -8.49 5.75 11.05
C PRO A 147 -9.09 4.86 9.96
N ALA A 148 -9.94 3.93 10.38
CA ALA A 148 -10.72 3.07 9.51
C ALA A 148 -12.22 3.31 9.76
N PHE A 149 -13.03 3.17 8.72
CA PHE A 149 -14.46 3.44 8.79
C PHE A 149 -15.31 2.17 8.85
N ASN A 150 -14.76 1.11 9.36
CA ASN A 150 -15.50 -0.14 9.41
C ASN A 150 -15.78 -0.52 10.84
N ASN A 151 -17.00 -0.85 11.15
CA ASN A 151 -17.44 -1.26 12.49
C ASN A 151 -17.24 -2.75 12.76
N TYR A 152 -16.54 -3.45 11.89
CA TYR A 152 -16.39 -4.89 11.95
C TYR A 152 -14.91 -5.28 11.84
N ASP A 153 -14.54 -6.38 12.46
CA ASP A 153 -13.19 -6.93 12.47
C ASP A 153 -12.83 -7.57 11.11
N PHE A 154 -12.71 -6.78 10.08
CA PHE A 154 -12.34 -7.25 8.76
C PHE A 154 -10.87 -7.02 8.46
N ALA A 155 -10.34 -7.90 7.61
CA ALA A 155 -9.00 -7.79 7.09
C ALA A 155 -8.93 -6.71 6.00
N TYR A 156 -7.91 -5.87 6.10
CA TYR A 156 -7.54 -4.92 5.06
C TYR A 156 -6.34 -5.46 4.29
N LYS A 157 -6.45 -5.48 2.97
CA LYS A 157 -5.30 -5.66 2.09
C LYS A 157 -4.65 -4.30 1.87
N TRP A 158 -3.36 -4.21 2.09
CA TRP A 158 -2.65 -2.95 1.98
C TRP A 158 -1.43 -3.02 1.07
N GLN A 159 -1.08 -1.87 0.52
CA GLN A 159 0.14 -1.64 -0.24
C GLN A 159 0.78 -0.34 0.21
N ALA A 160 2.09 -0.34 0.30
CA ALA A 160 2.90 0.82 0.63
C ALA A 160 3.98 1.01 -0.43
N ILE A 161 4.13 2.23 -0.93
CA ILE A 161 5.05 2.55 -2.03
C ILE A 161 5.89 3.75 -1.63
N LYS A 162 7.19 3.64 -1.82
CA LYS A 162 8.13 4.74 -1.73
C LYS A 162 8.84 4.91 -3.07
N PHE A 163 8.81 6.11 -3.59
CA PHE A 163 9.63 6.52 -4.75
C PHE A 163 11.01 6.93 -4.25
N VAL A 164 12.02 6.38 -4.88
CA VAL A 164 13.42 6.60 -4.49
C VAL A 164 14.14 7.49 -5.50
#